data_43ead4c72046d7958d0747b8f538e4b9
#
_entry.id   43ead4c72046d7958d0747b8f538e4b9
#
_cell.length_a   1.000
_cell.length_b   1.000
_cell.length_c   1.000
_cell.angle_alpha   90.00
_cell.angle_beta   90.00
_cell.angle_gamma   90.00
#
_symmetry.space_group_name_H-M   'P 1'
#
loop_
_entity.id
_entity.type
_entity.pdbx_description
1 polymer ?
#
loop_
_entity_poly.entity_id
_entity_poly.type
_entity_poly.pdbx_seq_one_letter_code
_entity_poly.pdbx_strand_id
1 'polypeptide(L)'
;MTETSISSRDNPLFKRLKKLSGSARARREARMTLLDGEHLLAAYLDAGGQPHTLVRAAAFDATRLDPYAARCSQARAVVLADALFAELSPVATPTGVLAEATWLTPVPSTATPLAVVLEDIQDPGNLGSMLRTAAAAGATLAALSEGCHDPWSPKALRGGQGAQFVLPMQLDADVPAWLAAFAGQSVALTLGVARDFYAEDYAGPTVLAVGNE
;
A
#
# COMPACT_ATOMS: atom_id res chain seq x y z
N MET A 1 -18.03 -4.67 20.15
CA MET A 1 -16.70 -5.35 20.31
C MET A 1 -16.13 -4.99 21.68
N THR A 2 -15.57 -5.96 22.44
CA THR A 2 -14.90 -5.65 23.71
C THR A 2 -13.54 -5.02 23.42
N GLU A 3 -13.33 -3.78 23.83
CA GLU A 3 -12.07 -3.06 23.64
C GLU A 3 -11.05 -3.41 24.72
N THR A 4 -9.81 -3.58 24.33
CA THR A 4 -8.67 -3.76 25.24
C THR A 4 -7.86 -2.47 25.29
N SER A 5 -7.72 -1.87 26.47
CA SER A 5 -6.89 -0.66 26.63
C SER A 5 -5.42 -1.01 26.86
N ILE A 6 -4.50 -0.31 26.18
CA ILE A 6 -3.04 -0.48 26.31
C ILE A 6 -2.41 0.88 26.57
N SER A 7 -1.66 0.97 27.68
CA SER A 7 -0.94 2.17 28.11
C SER A 7 0.58 1.96 28.29
N SER A 8 1.07 0.73 28.09
CA SER A 8 2.48 0.40 28.27
C SER A 8 3.17 0.12 26.94
N ARG A 9 4.37 0.69 26.75
CA ARG A 9 5.28 0.37 25.63
C ARG A 9 5.77 -1.09 25.65
N ASP A 10 5.73 -1.74 26.81
CA ASP A 10 6.17 -3.12 26.97
C ASP A 10 5.13 -4.14 26.51
N ASN A 11 3.92 -3.70 26.21
CA ASN A 11 2.89 -4.58 25.71
C ASN A 11 3.32 -5.27 24.40
N PRO A 12 3.22 -6.61 24.30
CA PRO A 12 3.66 -7.35 23.12
C PRO A 12 2.98 -6.93 21.81
N LEU A 13 1.68 -6.59 21.88
CA LEU A 13 0.96 -6.10 20.69
C LEU A 13 1.50 -4.74 20.24
N PHE A 14 1.71 -3.81 21.17
CA PHE A 14 2.30 -2.51 20.83
C PHE A 14 3.69 -2.68 20.17
N LYS A 15 4.55 -3.52 20.74
CA LYS A 15 5.88 -3.81 20.15
C LYS A 15 5.78 -4.39 18.73
N ARG A 16 4.80 -5.28 18.49
CA ARG A 16 4.54 -5.82 17.16
C ARG A 16 4.08 -4.74 16.18
N LEU A 17 3.09 -3.94 16.55
CA LEU A 17 2.59 -2.83 15.71
C LEU A 17 3.71 -1.82 15.41
N LYS A 18 4.55 -1.51 16.39
CA LYS A 18 5.71 -0.62 16.20
C LYS A 18 6.71 -1.17 15.18
N LYS A 19 6.96 -2.49 15.19
CA LYS A 19 7.81 -3.14 14.17
C LYS A 19 7.17 -3.04 12.78
N LEU A 20 5.87 -3.27 12.65
CA LEU A 20 5.16 -3.16 11.37
C LEU A 20 5.18 -1.72 10.85
N SER A 21 5.04 -0.72 11.73
CA SER A 21 5.13 0.69 11.34
C SER A 21 6.50 1.04 10.74
N GLY A 22 7.60 0.60 11.36
CA GLY A 22 8.95 1.07 11.03
C GLY A 22 9.82 0.14 10.20
N SER A 23 9.49 -1.15 10.02
CA SER A 23 10.38 -2.15 9.44
C SER A 23 9.79 -2.85 8.22
N ALA A 24 10.37 -2.60 7.04
CA ALA A 24 10.02 -3.31 5.81
C ALA A 24 10.25 -4.83 5.95
N ARG A 25 11.36 -5.23 6.58
CA ARG A 25 11.65 -6.64 6.85
C ARG A 25 10.55 -7.29 7.69
N ALA A 26 10.10 -6.64 8.77
CA ALA A 26 9.04 -7.17 9.62
C ALA A 26 7.71 -7.30 8.85
N ARG A 27 7.38 -6.36 7.99
CA ARG A 27 6.20 -6.44 7.13
C ARG A 27 6.29 -7.57 6.12
N ARG A 28 7.45 -7.76 5.47
CA ARG A 28 7.70 -8.85 4.51
C ARG A 28 7.61 -10.21 5.19
N GLU A 29 8.28 -10.41 6.32
CA GLU A 29 8.26 -11.67 7.07
C GLU A 29 6.85 -12.03 7.56
N ALA A 30 6.10 -11.06 8.06
CA ALA A 30 4.74 -11.27 8.54
C ALA A 30 3.69 -11.25 7.42
N ARG A 31 4.00 -10.71 6.23
CA ARG A 31 3.05 -10.35 5.17
C ARG A 31 1.90 -9.48 5.69
N MET A 32 2.23 -8.54 6.56
CA MET A 32 1.29 -7.66 7.24
C MET A 32 1.74 -6.21 7.17
N THR A 33 0.81 -5.30 7.35
CA THR A 33 1.05 -3.86 7.39
C THR A 33 0.12 -3.15 8.37
N LEU A 34 0.30 -1.83 8.50
CA LEU A 34 -0.61 -0.94 9.20
C LEU A 34 -1.27 0.02 8.21
N LEU A 35 -2.59 0.01 8.20
CA LEU A 35 -3.42 0.95 7.46
C LEU A 35 -3.67 2.16 8.37
N ASP A 36 -3.31 3.37 7.91
CA ASP A 36 -3.48 4.59 8.68
C ASP A 36 -4.69 5.37 8.19
N GLY A 37 -5.72 5.41 8.99
CA GLY A 37 -6.94 6.16 8.74
C GLY A 37 -8.12 5.34 8.21
N GLU A 38 -9.30 5.93 8.38
CA GLU A 38 -10.59 5.33 7.99
C GLU A 38 -10.68 5.08 6.48
N HIS A 39 -10.06 5.95 5.68
CA HIS A 39 -10.08 5.83 4.22
C HIS A 39 -9.36 4.55 3.74
N LEU A 40 -8.16 4.28 4.27
CA LEU A 40 -7.45 3.03 3.94
C LEU A 40 -8.16 1.81 4.51
N LEU A 41 -8.76 1.92 5.70
CA LEU A 41 -9.60 0.85 6.26
C LEU A 41 -10.77 0.54 5.32
N ALA A 42 -11.50 1.57 4.86
CA ALA A 42 -12.63 1.40 3.93
C ALA A 42 -12.17 0.72 2.63
N ALA A 43 -11.12 1.24 1.99
CA ALA A 43 -10.59 0.67 0.75
C ALA A 43 -10.13 -0.79 0.92
N TYR A 44 -9.53 -1.13 2.06
CA TYR A 44 -9.11 -2.50 2.37
C TYR A 44 -10.32 -3.45 2.52
N LEU A 45 -11.34 -3.01 3.24
CA LEU A 45 -12.58 -3.77 3.38
C LEU A 45 -13.29 -3.93 2.03
N ASP A 46 -13.34 -2.90 1.20
CA ASP A 46 -13.97 -2.92 -0.14
C ASP A 46 -13.25 -3.91 -1.07
N ALA A 47 -11.94 -4.06 -0.92
CA ALA A 47 -11.15 -5.08 -1.61
C ALA A 47 -11.28 -6.49 -1.01
N GLY A 48 -12.19 -6.70 -0.05
CA GLY A 48 -12.45 -8.01 0.57
C GLY A 48 -11.51 -8.36 1.73
N GLY A 49 -10.68 -7.42 2.16
CA GLY A 49 -9.77 -7.62 3.29
C GLY A 49 -10.48 -7.69 4.63
N GLN A 50 -9.85 -8.37 5.61
CA GLN A 50 -10.33 -8.47 6.98
C GLN A 50 -9.19 -8.06 7.92
N PRO A 51 -9.32 -6.96 8.68
CA PRO A 51 -8.28 -6.54 9.60
C PRO A 51 -8.19 -7.49 10.81
N HIS A 52 -6.97 -7.72 11.29
CA HIS A 52 -6.72 -8.54 12.49
C HIS A 52 -6.94 -7.74 13.78
N THR A 53 -6.49 -6.50 13.76
CA THR A 53 -6.59 -5.60 14.91
C THR A 53 -7.02 -4.22 14.42
N LEU A 54 -8.05 -3.68 15.06
CA LEU A 54 -8.46 -2.29 14.88
C LEU A 54 -8.01 -1.50 16.09
N VAL A 55 -7.20 -0.49 15.88
CA VAL A 55 -6.56 0.31 16.93
C VAL A 55 -7.03 1.73 16.82
N ARG A 56 -7.53 2.30 17.92
CA ARG A 56 -7.82 3.73 17.99
C ARG A 56 -7.04 4.43 19.11
N ALA A 57 -6.80 5.72 18.93
CA ALA A 57 -6.32 6.58 19.98
C ALA A 57 -7.42 6.77 21.06
N ALA A 58 -7.04 7.02 22.30
CA ALA A 58 -8.01 7.23 23.37
C ALA A 58 -8.92 8.45 23.11
N ALA A 59 -8.37 9.53 22.56
CA ALA A 59 -9.11 10.74 22.21
C ALA A 59 -9.93 10.64 20.92
N PHE A 60 -9.77 9.54 20.13
CA PHE A 60 -10.51 9.38 18.89
C PHE A 60 -12.00 9.11 19.13
N ASP A 61 -12.86 9.80 18.41
CA ASP A 61 -14.31 9.57 18.47
C ASP A 61 -14.67 8.20 17.89
N ALA A 62 -14.99 7.25 18.76
CA ALA A 62 -15.27 5.87 18.39
C ALA A 62 -16.51 5.73 17.47
N THR A 63 -17.46 6.66 17.50
CA THR A 63 -18.67 6.62 16.64
C THR A 63 -18.32 6.68 15.15
N ARG A 64 -17.18 7.25 14.78
CA ARG A 64 -16.68 7.27 13.42
C ARG A 64 -16.34 5.87 12.89
N LEU A 65 -16.19 4.88 13.74
CA LEU A 65 -15.97 3.48 13.37
C LEU A 65 -17.26 2.68 13.20
N ASP A 66 -18.42 3.23 13.59
CA ASP A 66 -19.71 2.54 13.48
C ASP A 66 -20.00 2.03 12.06
N PRO A 67 -19.70 2.77 10.95
CA PRO A 67 -19.91 2.29 9.59
C PRO A 67 -19.12 1.01 9.25
N TYR A 68 -18.02 0.76 9.96
CA TYR A 68 -17.12 -0.39 9.74
C TYR A 68 -17.33 -1.54 10.73
N ALA A 69 -18.12 -1.32 11.79
CA ALA A 69 -18.24 -2.23 12.94
C ALA A 69 -18.64 -3.67 12.52
N ALA A 70 -19.64 -3.80 11.65
CA ALA A 70 -20.08 -5.11 11.16
C ALA A 70 -19.01 -5.82 10.36
N ARG A 71 -18.30 -5.11 9.49
CA ARG A 71 -17.24 -5.62 8.61
C ARG A 71 -15.95 -5.94 9.37
N CYS A 72 -15.73 -5.30 10.53
CA CYS A 72 -14.58 -5.51 11.41
C CYS A 72 -14.94 -6.39 12.63
N SER A 73 -16.06 -7.09 12.63
CA SER A 73 -16.56 -7.84 13.80
C SER A 73 -15.60 -8.91 14.32
N GLN A 74 -14.72 -9.44 13.48
CA GLN A 74 -13.69 -10.42 13.84
C GLN A 74 -12.37 -9.77 14.29
N ALA A 75 -12.19 -8.47 14.07
CA ALA A 75 -10.98 -7.78 14.46
C ALA A 75 -10.90 -7.59 15.99
N ARG A 76 -9.70 -7.71 16.54
CA ARG A 76 -9.44 -7.33 17.92
C ARG A 76 -9.51 -5.80 18.06
N ALA A 77 -10.39 -5.28 18.89
CA ALA A 77 -10.49 -3.85 19.18
C ALA A 77 -9.53 -3.43 20.29
N VAL A 78 -8.73 -2.40 20.03
CA VAL A 78 -7.69 -1.90 20.94
C VAL A 78 -7.74 -0.39 21.02
N VAL A 79 -7.65 0.12 22.25
CA VAL A 79 -7.50 1.54 22.55
C VAL A 79 -6.08 1.78 23.05
N LEU A 80 -5.35 2.66 22.38
CA LEU A 80 -4.03 3.11 22.83
C LEU A 80 -4.12 4.47 23.49
N ALA A 81 -3.32 4.68 24.54
CA ALA A 81 -3.04 6.02 25.02
C ALA A 81 -2.50 6.87 23.86
N ASP A 82 -2.91 8.14 23.76
CA ASP A 82 -2.62 9.01 22.62
C ASP A 82 -1.11 9.13 22.31
N ALA A 83 -0.29 9.19 23.36
CA ALA A 83 1.17 9.22 23.22
C ALA A 83 1.72 7.94 22.54
N LEU A 84 1.17 6.76 22.85
CA LEU A 84 1.56 5.51 22.21
C LEU A 84 1.04 5.44 20.77
N PHE A 85 -0.17 5.92 20.53
CA PHE A 85 -0.74 5.97 19.19
C PHE A 85 0.12 6.85 18.26
N ALA A 86 0.53 8.03 18.73
CA ALA A 86 1.39 8.94 17.98
C ALA A 86 2.76 8.30 17.60
N GLU A 87 3.28 7.40 18.42
CA GLU A 87 4.51 6.67 18.10
C GLU A 87 4.34 5.66 16.96
N LEU A 88 3.13 5.16 16.71
CA LEU A 88 2.84 4.21 15.63
C LEU A 88 2.57 4.92 14.31
N SER A 89 1.98 6.11 14.36
CA SER A 89 1.59 6.85 13.16
C SER A 89 2.83 7.36 12.40
N PRO A 90 2.87 7.20 11.06
CA PRO A 90 3.97 7.69 10.23
C PRO A 90 3.90 9.19 9.96
N VAL A 91 2.90 9.89 10.49
CA VAL A 91 2.62 11.30 10.18
C VAL A 91 2.59 12.16 11.44
N ALA A 92 2.92 13.45 11.27
CA ALA A 92 2.93 14.40 12.38
C ALA A 92 1.55 14.65 12.98
N THR A 93 0.49 14.53 12.18
CA THR A 93 -0.90 14.62 12.65
C THR A 93 -1.57 13.28 12.44
N PRO A 94 -1.59 12.41 13.47
CA PRO A 94 -2.20 11.09 13.39
C PRO A 94 -3.70 11.17 13.08
N THR A 95 -4.20 10.19 12.30
CA THR A 95 -5.64 10.10 11.98
C THR A 95 -6.48 9.66 13.17
N GLY A 96 -5.85 9.03 14.17
CA GLY A 96 -6.51 8.50 15.36
C GLY A 96 -6.98 7.06 15.21
N VAL A 97 -6.88 6.46 14.03
CA VAL A 97 -7.22 5.04 13.81
C VAL A 97 -6.17 4.35 12.96
N LEU A 98 -5.82 3.12 13.33
CA LEU A 98 -4.94 2.22 12.57
C LEU A 98 -5.59 0.84 12.48
N ALA A 99 -5.35 0.12 11.37
CA ALA A 99 -5.73 -1.27 11.28
C ALA A 99 -4.52 -2.13 10.92
N GLU A 100 -4.32 -3.23 11.66
CA GLU A 100 -3.34 -4.26 11.31
C GLU A 100 -3.98 -5.21 10.30
N ALA A 101 -3.36 -5.34 9.12
CA ALA A 101 -3.94 -6.01 7.98
C ALA A 101 -2.93 -6.91 7.25
N THR A 102 -3.39 -8.06 6.76
CA THR A 102 -2.62 -8.91 5.85
C THR A 102 -2.52 -8.26 4.47
N TRP A 103 -1.43 -8.45 3.76
CA TRP A 103 -1.31 -8.03 2.37
C TRP A 103 -2.36 -8.73 1.51
N LEU A 104 -3.05 -7.96 0.70
CA LEU A 104 -3.87 -8.52 -0.36
C LEU A 104 -2.99 -8.83 -1.58
N THR A 105 -3.30 -9.92 -2.26
CA THR A 105 -2.60 -10.35 -3.48
C THR A 105 -3.64 -10.48 -4.60
N PRO A 106 -4.03 -9.36 -5.23
CA PRO A 106 -4.96 -9.40 -6.36
C PRO A 106 -4.40 -10.30 -7.47
N VAL A 107 -5.30 -11.01 -8.16
CA VAL A 107 -4.93 -11.86 -9.30
C VAL A 107 -4.81 -10.96 -10.54
N PRO A 108 -3.72 -11.08 -11.33
CA PRO A 108 -3.58 -10.35 -12.57
C PRO A 108 -4.75 -10.60 -13.52
N SER A 109 -5.22 -9.56 -14.20
CA SER A 109 -6.23 -9.68 -15.25
C SER A 109 -5.66 -10.38 -16.48
N THR A 110 -6.51 -11.16 -17.18
CA THR A 110 -6.19 -11.75 -18.48
C THR A 110 -6.51 -10.81 -19.66
N ALA A 111 -7.05 -9.61 -19.40
CA ALA A 111 -7.30 -8.59 -20.41
C ALA A 111 -5.97 -8.08 -21.02
N THR A 112 -6.04 -7.36 -22.13
CA THR A 112 -4.88 -6.72 -22.78
C THR A 112 -4.06 -5.99 -21.71
N PRO A 113 -2.81 -6.39 -21.44
CA PRO A 113 -2.07 -5.88 -20.31
C PRO A 113 -1.65 -4.44 -20.55
N LEU A 114 -2.07 -3.54 -19.68
CA LEU A 114 -1.34 -2.31 -19.39
C LEU A 114 -0.53 -2.59 -18.13
N ALA A 115 0.78 -2.58 -18.24
CA ALA A 115 1.66 -2.81 -17.10
C ALA A 115 2.51 -1.57 -16.81
N VAL A 116 2.93 -1.42 -15.57
CA VAL A 116 3.94 -0.44 -15.19
C VAL A 116 5.15 -1.15 -14.59
N VAL A 117 6.34 -0.70 -14.97
CA VAL A 117 7.59 -1.12 -14.35
C VAL A 117 8.19 0.09 -13.65
N LEU A 118 8.45 -0.07 -12.37
CA LEU A 118 8.99 0.98 -11.51
C LEU A 118 10.39 0.56 -11.06
N GLU A 119 11.40 1.36 -11.44
CA GLU A 119 12.80 1.09 -11.14
C GLU A 119 13.34 2.12 -10.15
N ASP A 120 13.81 1.64 -9.00
CA ASP A 120 14.48 2.42 -7.95
C ASP A 120 13.68 3.63 -7.43
N ILE A 121 12.38 3.52 -7.38
CA ILE A 121 11.52 4.58 -6.82
C ILE A 121 11.65 4.59 -5.30
N GLN A 122 12.50 5.47 -4.77
CA GLN A 122 12.90 5.47 -3.37
C GLN A 122 11.96 6.28 -2.45
N ASP A 123 11.28 7.32 -2.96
CA ASP A 123 10.31 8.06 -2.16
C ASP A 123 8.98 7.29 -2.04
N PRO A 124 8.55 6.96 -0.82
CA PRO A 124 7.31 6.20 -0.60
C PRO A 124 6.04 6.94 -1.06
N GLY A 125 6.04 8.26 -1.04
CA GLY A 125 4.91 9.05 -1.52
C GLY A 125 4.79 8.99 -3.04
N ASN A 126 5.92 9.12 -3.75
CA ASN A 126 6.00 8.97 -5.20
C ASN A 126 5.58 7.55 -5.62
N LEU A 127 6.16 6.52 -4.97
CA LEU A 127 5.78 5.14 -5.24
C LEU A 127 4.27 4.93 -5.08
N GLY A 128 3.71 5.38 -3.95
CA GLY A 128 2.26 5.27 -3.72
C GLY A 128 1.44 5.98 -4.77
N SER A 129 1.80 7.22 -5.14
CA SER A 129 1.06 8.00 -6.14
C SER A 129 1.13 7.39 -7.54
N MET A 130 2.28 6.81 -7.92
CA MET A 130 2.43 6.07 -9.19
C MET A 130 1.55 4.83 -9.22
N LEU A 131 1.53 4.03 -8.15
CA LEU A 131 0.65 2.86 -8.03
C LEU A 131 -0.83 3.26 -8.12
N ARG A 132 -1.22 4.36 -7.46
CA ARG A 132 -2.59 4.88 -7.54
C ARG A 132 -2.96 5.29 -8.96
N THR A 133 -2.09 6.01 -9.64
CA THR A 133 -2.30 6.44 -11.03
C THR A 133 -2.39 5.23 -11.96
N ALA A 134 -1.50 4.25 -11.81
CA ALA A 134 -1.51 3.01 -12.57
C ALA A 134 -2.83 2.23 -12.37
N ALA A 135 -3.26 2.05 -11.12
CA ALA A 135 -4.53 1.38 -10.82
C ALA A 135 -5.72 2.13 -11.43
N ALA A 136 -5.76 3.46 -11.32
CA ALA A 136 -6.83 4.29 -11.88
C ALA A 136 -6.86 4.26 -13.42
N ALA A 137 -5.69 4.12 -14.07
CA ALA A 137 -5.57 3.96 -15.51
C ALA A 137 -5.90 2.54 -16.00
N GLY A 138 -6.23 1.61 -15.09
CA GLY A 138 -6.57 0.23 -15.44
C GLY A 138 -5.35 -0.66 -15.67
N ALA A 139 -4.18 -0.32 -15.12
CA ALA A 139 -3.03 -1.21 -15.18
C ALA A 139 -3.36 -2.57 -14.53
N THR A 140 -2.92 -3.63 -15.19
CA THR A 140 -3.19 -5.02 -14.79
C THR A 140 -2.07 -5.62 -13.94
N LEU A 141 -0.90 -4.95 -13.92
CA LEU A 141 0.28 -5.36 -13.15
C LEU A 141 1.21 -4.17 -12.92
N ALA A 142 1.82 -4.12 -11.73
CA ALA A 142 2.99 -3.29 -11.44
C ALA A 142 4.17 -4.18 -11.08
N ALA A 143 5.30 -4.06 -11.78
CA ALA A 143 6.56 -4.71 -11.43
C ALA A 143 7.51 -3.68 -10.80
N LEU A 144 8.01 -3.98 -9.59
CA LEU A 144 8.85 -3.09 -8.81
C LEU A 144 10.24 -3.72 -8.64
N SER A 145 11.30 -2.98 -8.99
CA SER A 145 12.68 -3.43 -8.74
C SER A 145 12.98 -3.54 -7.23
N GLU A 146 14.04 -4.26 -6.88
CA GLU A 146 14.51 -4.39 -5.49
C GLU A 146 14.84 -3.04 -4.84
N GLY A 147 15.29 -2.05 -5.65
CA GLY A 147 15.61 -0.69 -5.20
C GLY A 147 14.40 0.19 -4.91
N CYS A 148 13.19 -0.22 -5.24
CA CYS A 148 11.99 0.51 -4.88
C CYS A 148 11.74 0.48 -3.37
N HIS A 149 11.18 1.57 -2.88
CA HIS A 149 10.66 1.61 -1.50
C HIS A 149 9.60 0.51 -1.30
N ASP A 150 9.46 0.05 -0.05
CA ASP A 150 8.43 -0.94 0.30
C ASP A 150 7.00 -0.40 0.05
N PRO A 151 6.25 -0.95 -0.94
CA PRO A 151 4.90 -0.47 -1.27
C PRO A 151 3.89 -0.70 -0.15
N TRP A 152 4.20 -1.60 0.80
CA TRP A 152 3.38 -1.90 1.96
C TRP A 152 3.74 -1.04 3.18
N SER A 153 4.66 -0.10 3.05
CA SER A 153 4.92 0.86 4.13
C SER A 153 3.70 1.76 4.35
N PRO A 154 3.39 2.16 5.60
CA PRO A 154 2.24 3.04 5.86
C PRO A 154 2.26 4.34 5.05
N LYS A 155 3.46 4.89 4.76
CA LYS A 155 3.60 6.10 3.95
C LYS A 155 3.29 5.85 2.46
N ALA A 156 3.72 4.72 1.90
CA ALA A 156 3.38 4.35 0.51
C ALA A 156 1.90 4.00 0.36
N LEU A 157 1.32 3.29 1.32
CA LEU A 157 -0.13 3.00 1.36
C LEU A 157 -0.96 4.28 1.37
N ARG A 158 -0.53 5.28 2.17
CA ARG A 158 -1.19 6.58 2.21
C ARG A 158 -1.11 7.31 0.87
N GLY A 159 0.03 7.28 0.18
CA GLY A 159 0.17 7.81 -1.19
C GLY A 159 -0.69 7.06 -2.20
N GLY A 160 -0.74 5.75 -2.06
CA GLY A 160 -1.45 4.82 -2.95
C GLY A 160 -2.96 4.78 -2.75
N GLN A 161 -3.47 5.26 -1.60
CA GLN A 161 -4.92 5.36 -1.30
C GLN A 161 -5.69 4.05 -1.53
N GLY A 162 -5.04 2.88 -1.31
CA GLY A 162 -5.63 1.56 -1.50
C GLY A 162 -5.36 0.90 -2.86
N ALA A 163 -4.60 1.53 -3.75
CA ALA A 163 -4.20 0.93 -5.03
C ALA A 163 -3.54 -0.44 -4.85
N GLN A 164 -2.73 -0.61 -3.80
CA GLN A 164 -2.05 -1.87 -3.46
C GLN A 164 -3.03 -3.02 -3.16
N PHE A 165 -4.29 -2.73 -2.89
CA PHE A 165 -5.30 -3.74 -2.59
C PHE A 165 -5.96 -4.30 -3.85
N VAL A 166 -5.85 -3.60 -4.97
CA VAL A 166 -6.53 -3.94 -6.24
C VAL A 166 -5.58 -4.12 -7.41
N LEU A 167 -4.38 -3.52 -7.37
CA LEU A 167 -3.37 -3.65 -8.41
C LEU A 167 -2.41 -4.81 -8.05
N PRO A 168 -2.34 -5.88 -8.87
CA PRO A 168 -1.33 -6.92 -8.70
C PRO A 168 0.07 -6.32 -8.75
N MET A 169 0.94 -6.75 -7.81
CA MET A 169 2.32 -6.27 -7.76
C MET A 169 3.29 -7.46 -7.75
N GLN A 170 4.31 -7.39 -8.60
CA GLN A 170 5.49 -8.23 -8.55
C GLN A 170 6.61 -7.43 -7.88
N LEU A 171 7.07 -7.89 -6.73
CA LEU A 171 8.17 -7.26 -5.99
C LEU A 171 9.50 -7.89 -6.39
N ASP A 172 10.59 -7.13 -6.19
CA ASP A 172 11.96 -7.56 -6.46
C ASP A 172 12.16 -8.05 -7.91
N ALA A 173 11.53 -7.36 -8.88
CA ALA A 173 11.60 -7.71 -10.30
C ALA A 173 12.99 -7.36 -10.88
N ASP A 174 13.54 -8.30 -11.66
CA ASP A 174 14.65 -8.01 -12.57
C ASP A 174 14.09 -7.25 -13.77
N VAL A 175 14.22 -5.92 -13.77
CA VAL A 175 13.58 -5.03 -14.76
C VAL A 175 14.03 -5.33 -16.17
N PRO A 176 15.34 -5.48 -16.49
CA PRO A 176 15.79 -5.87 -17.82
C PRO A 176 15.19 -7.19 -18.31
N ALA A 177 15.24 -8.23 -17.48
CA ALA A 177 14.69 -9.54 -17.81
C ALA A 177 13.15 -9.48 -17.97
N TRP A 178 12.49 -8.72 -17.14
CA TRP A 178 11.04 -8.53 -17.18
C TRP A 178 10.60 -7.85 -18.49
N LEU A 179 11.27 -6.75 -18.87
CA LEU A 179 10.99 -6.02 -20.13
C LEU A 179 11.30 -6.87 -21.37
N ALA A 180 12.38 -7.64 -21.34
CA ALA A 180 12.75 -8.54 -22.45
C ALA A 180 11.72 -9.67 -22.66
N ALA A 181 11.05 -10.11 -21.59
CA ALA A 181 10.02 -11.15 -21.65
C ALA A 181 8.61 -10.62 -21.99
N PHE A 182 8.41 -9.31 -21.97
CA PHE A 182 7.09 -8.73 -22.20
C PHE A 182 6.72 -8.81 -23.69
N ALA A 183 5.59 -9.46 -24.00
CA ALA A 183 5.09 -9.61 -25.37
C ALA A 183 4.20 -8.41 -25.74
N GLY A 184 4.81 -7.27 -26.02
CA GLY A 184 4.09 -6.03 -26.37
C GLY A 184 5.04 -4.84 -26.55
N GLN A 185 4.46 -3.65 -26.52
CA GLN A 185 5.22 -2.40 -26.64
C GLN A 185 5.79 -2.02 -25.28
N SER A 186 7.10 -1.75 -25.23
CA SER A 186 7.77 -1.22 -24.03
C SER A 186 8.12 0.25 -24.26
N VAL A 187 7.67 1.11 -23.35
CA VAL A 187 7.86 2.56 -23.41
C VAL A 187 8.58 3.02 -22.15
N ALA A 188 9.81 3.51 -22.30
CA ALA A 188 10.55 4.12 -21.21
C ALA A 188 10.32 5.64 -21.19
N LEU A 189 9.93 6.16 -20.03
CA LEU A 189 9.82 7.60 -19.80
C LEU A 189 11.19 8.15 -19.43
N THR A 190 11.80 8.92 -20.32
CA THR A 190 13.14 9.48 -20.14
C THR A 190 13.20 10.93 -20.61
N LEU A 191 14.12 11.69 -20.04
CA LEU A 191 14.37 13.06 -20.47
C LEU A 191 15.15 13.08 -21.81
N GLY A 192 14.92 14.14 -22.62
CA GLY A 192 15.72 14.42 -23.82
C GLY A 192 15.42 13.56 -25.04
N VAL A 193 14.34 12.80 -25.08
CA VAL A 193 13.90 12.08 -26.28
C VAL A 193 13.00 12.95 -27.15
N ALA A 194 13.15 12.78 -28.49
CA ALA A 194 12.38 13.55 -29.47
C ALA A 194 10.98 13.00 -29.76
N ARG A 195 10.58 11.86 -29.15
CA ARG A 195 9.28 11.24 -29.39
C ARG A 195 8.24 11.80 -28.44
N ASP A 196 7.12 12.25 -29.00
CA ASP A 196 5.98 12.69 -28.22
C ASP A 196 5.16 11.47 -27.75
N PHE A 197 5.00 11.33 -26.43
CA PHE A 197 4.20 10.26 -25.84
C PHE A 197 2.78 10.21 -26.39
N TYR A 198 2.15 11.34 -26.64
CA TYR A 198 0.77 11.43 -27.13
C TYR A 198 0.62 11.12 -28.63
N ALA A 199 1.71 11.00 -29.37
CA ALA A 199 1.69 10.64 -30.79
C ALA A 199 1.75 9.12 -31.04
N GLU A 200 1.94 8.31 -30.00
CA GLU A 200 2.07 6.86 -30.09
C GLU A 200 0.71 6.16 -29.91
N ASP A 201 0.57 4.98 -30.52
CA ASP A 201 -0.60 4.11 -30.33
C ASP A 201 -0.36 3.11 -29.18
N TYR A 202 -1.20 3.16 -28.16
CA TYR A 202 -1.16 2.29 -26.98
C TYR A 202 -2.33 1.30 -26.92
N ALA A 203 -3.01 1.03 -28.03
CA ALA A 203 -4.16 0.11 -28.08
C ALA A 203 -3.79 -1.35 -27.81
N GLY A 204 -2.52 -1.74 -28.07
CA GLY A 204 -2.01 -3.08 -27.79
C GLY A 204 -1.46 -3.26 -26.38
N PRO A 205 -0.95 -4.49 -26.06
CA PRO A 205 -0.24 -4.73 -24.81
C PRO A 205 0.91 -3.74 -24.65
N THR A 206 0.89 -2.99 -23.54
CA THR A 206 1.85 -1.90 -23.34
C THR A 206 2.39 -1.95 -21.92
N VAL A 207 3.70 -1.74 -21.78
CA VAL A 207 4.35 -1.50 -20.49
C VAL A 207 4.98 -0.11 -20.48
N LEU A 208 4.70 0.65 -19.41
CA LEU A 208 5.35 1.92 -19.13
C LEU A 208 6.45 1.69 -18.10
N ALA A 209 7.69 1.95 -18.46
CA ALA A 209 8.84 1.88 -17.57
C ALA A 209 9.20 3.27 -17.05
N VAL A 210 9.23 3.42 -15.72
CA VAL A 210 9.56 4.67 -15.03
C VAL A 210 10.69 4.37 -14.05
N GLY A 211 11.79 5.10 -14.21
CA GLY A 211 12.96 5.00 -13.34
C GLY A 211 13.14 6.21 -12.44
N ASN A 212 14.13 6.11 -11.54
CA ASN A 212 14.65 7.24 -10.79
C ASN A 212 15.65 8.02 -11.66
N GLU A 213 15.74 9.34 -11.46
CA GLU A 213 16.70 10.21 -12.14
C GLU A 213 18.10 10.05 -11.55
#